data_7dc5a2552390520254263e33e268fa03
#
_entry.id   7dc5a2552390520254263e33e268fa03
#
_cell.length_a   1.000
_cell.length_b   1.000
_cell.length_c   1.000
_cell.angle_alpha   90.00
_cell.angle_beta   90.00
_cell.angle_gamma   90.00
#
_symmetry.space_group_name_H-M   'P 1'
#
loop_
_entity.id
_entity.type
_entity.pdbx_description
1 polymer ?
#
loop_
_entity_poly.entity_id
_entity_poly.type
_entity_poly.pdbx_seq_one_letter_code
_entity_poly.pdbx_strand_id
1 'polypeptide(L)'
;MQASLRCRKINSLNKEKTIHNSPKQSSQTVVTPRWSIQSVNCISITVLVGVIAILAGLLEIRRLCTRQQNLLSTLLVQRDAVVWSEGQSLLKADCGSKPIVWVHGKRLETGYLRHVFAVFGRLGYRLGNRTDEWSVLWSHDYPFTELASELAHLQPHQRVNHFPGSGYITNKGSLSTGLSSPHVPIAFKLPKAKREFLEYAKGHPTKMWVQKSDHHRGIRVKRLSEVSTDQEGTFVQEFLAKPLLVDGKKFDVGVYVVLTSLNPLRVYAYDGDALLRFCAHPYAEPPDASDVDSYVVGDNYTPIWEMPSLREYYVGSRLSMRESLDLHLTRGGRDPGRIWTQIRDAIAAVCLDKEGDMVRMASGYGPRNNFFELVRFDFVVDEDLNVFLMEANMSPNLSSAHFPQNGALYERVLLNALSLVGLATAAEASHPPDRGIAVFPEKCASEECERCTQSLECTLCHHCLDVVQARVLKEAFLEHFRKMEFVRVVPAHNHSVGPKLTRANQLMGLWYQGKCQLAPHWCL
;
A
#
# COMPACT_ATOMS: atom_id res chain seq x y z
N MET A 1 -30.69 -2.80 -30.95
CA MET A 1 -30.56 -3.48 -32.25
C MET A 1 -29.72 -4.72 -32.03
N GLN A 2 -30.39 -5.89 -32.11
CA GLN A 2 -29.80 -7.21 -31.88
C GLN A 2 -29.00 -7.66 -33.10
N ALA A 3 -27.87 -8.31 -32.88
CA ALA A 3 -27.32 -9.28 -33.83
C ALA A 3 -26.70 -10.44 -33.06
N SER A 4 -27.41 -11.54 -33.07
CA SER A 4 -27.04 -12.86 -32.58
C SER A 4 -26.12 -13.56 -33.57
N LEU A 5 -25.10 -14.25 -33.11
CA LEU A 5 -24.41 -15.29 -33.87
C LEU A 5 -24.25 -16.54 -33.02
N ARG A 6 -24.96 -17.57 -33.47
CA ARG A 6 -24.95 -18.95 -32.94
C ARG A 6 -23.66 -19.67 -33.34
N CYS A 7 -23.06 -20.36 -32.41
CA CYS A 7 -22.04 -21.37 -32.66
C CYS A 7 -22.67 -22.76 -32.53
N ARG A 8 -22.54 -23.62 -33.57
CA ARG A 8 -23.02 -24.99 -33.58
C ARG A 8 -22.01 -25.94 -32.95
N LYS A 9 -22.48 -26.76 -32.04
CA LYS A 9 -21.84 -27.98 -31.55
C LYS A 9 -21.86 -29.07 -32.61
N ILE A 10 -20.81 -29.85 -32.73
CA ILE A 10 -20.80 -31.17 -33.34
C ILE A 10 -20.35 -32.17 -32.28
N ASN A 11 -21.25 -33.09 -31.98
CA ASN A 11 -21.06 -34.21 -31.06
C ASN A 11 -20.45 -35.42 -31.78
N SER A 12 -19.57 -36.08 -31.08
CA SER A 12 -19.06 -37.42 -31.34
C SER A 12 -20.09 -38.49 -31.06
N LEU A 13 -20.06 -39.57 -31.81
CA LEU A 13 -20.69 -40.85 -31.46
C LEU A 13 -19.75 -42.01 -31.75
N ASN A 14 -19.39 -42.69 -30.68
CA ASN A 14 -18.85 -44.06 -30.66
C ASN A 14 -19.89 -45.07 -31.07
N LYS A 15 -19.46 -46.12 -31.74
CA LYS A 15 -20.05 -47.49 -31.57
C LYS A 15 -19.06 -48.57 -31.94
N GLU A 16 -18.75 -49.40 -30.96
CA GLU A 16 -18.15 -50.74 -31.09
C GLU A 16 -19.02 -51.71 -31.85
N LYS A 17 -18.43 -52.66 -32.56
CA LYS A 17 -18.93 -54.04 -32.69
C LYS A 17 -17.78 -55.02 -33.02
N THR A 18 -17.58 -55.93 -32.12
CA THR A 18 -16.83 -57.16 -32.18
C THR A 18 -17.53 -58.20 -33.05
N ILE A 19 -16.84 -58.99 -33.91
CA ILE A 19 -17.16 -60.35 -34.25
C ILE A 19 -15.91 -61.15 -34.69
N HIS A 20 -15.71 -62.32 -34.09
CA HIS A 20 -14.77 -63.40 -34.39
C HIS A 20 -14.90 -63.98 -35.79
N ASN A 21 -13.77 -64.38 -36.42
CA ASN A 21 -13.51 -65.77 -36.84
C ASN A 21 -12.16 -65.87 -37.62
N SER A 22 -11.34 -66.83 -37.24
CA SER A 22 -10.19 -67.38 -37.98
C SER A 22 -10.62 -68.69 -38.71
N PRO A 23 -9.78 -69.41 -39.47
CA PRO A 23 -8.60 -69.05 -40.29
C PRO A 23 -8.66 -69.69 -41.70
N LYS A 24 -7.84 -69.26 -42.64
CA LYS A 24 -7.27 -70.16 -43.71
C LYS A 24 -5.93 -69.59 -44.23
N GLN A 25 -4.94 -70.46 -44.22
CA GLN A 25 -3.68 -70.32 -44.88
C GLN A 25 -3.80 -70.19 -46.38
N SER A 26 -3.12 -69.28 -47.00
CA SER A 26 -2.61 -69.35 -48.35
C SER A 26 -1.35 -68.54 -48.48
N SER A 27 -0.33 -69.26 -48.96
CA SER A 27 0.99 -68.75 -49.31
C SER A 27 0.92 -67.65 -50.36
N GLN A 28 1.44 -66.48 -50.07
CA GLN A 28 1.76 -65.49 -51.10
C GLN A 28 3.12 -64.84 -50.84
N THR A 29 3.90 -64.84 -51.87
CA THR A 29 5.21 -64.25 -52.09
C THR A 29 5.35 -62.85 -51.54
N VAL A 30 6.42 -62.68 -50.74
CA VAL A 30 6.86 -61.36 -50.23
C VAL A 30 7.44 -60.56 -51.39
N VAL A 31 6.68 -59.57 -51.85
CA VAL A 31 7.21 -58.48 -52.69
C VAL A 31 7.59 -57.32 -51.77
N THR A 32 8.86 -57.16 -51.54
CA THR A 32 9.37 -55.96 -50.87
C THR A 32 9.30 -54.77 -51.83
N PRO A 33 8.61 -53.68 -51.49
CA PRO A 33 8.68 -52.49 -52.31
C PRO A 33 10.08 -51.88 -52.17
N ARG A 34 10.84 -51.87 -53.23
CA ARG A 34 12.07 -51.04 -53.35
C ARG A 34 11.63 -49.59 -53.43
N TRP A 35 11.66 -48.90 -52.29
CA TRP A 35 11.59 -47.43 -52.25
C TRP A 35 12.87 -46.90 -52.87
N SER A 36 12.79 -46.12 -53.94
CA SER A 36 13.95 -45.48 -54.54
C SER A 36 14.46 -44.37 -53.61
N ILE A 37 15.74 -44.25 -53.47
CA ILE A 37 16.41 -43.20 -52.66
C ILE A 37 15.90 -41.79 -53.04
N GLN A 38 15.42 -41.56 -54.24
CA GLN A 38 14.85 -40.29 -54.70
C GLN A 38 13.52 -39.92 -54.02
N SER A 39 12.65 -40.89 -53.70
CA SER A 39 11.36 -40.61 -53.03
C SER A 39 11.54 -40.22 -51.54
N VAL A 40 12.54 -40.78 -50.88
CA VAL A 40 12.85 -40.44 -49.46
C VAL A 40 13.43 -39.00 -49.38
N ASN A 41 14.28 -38.60 -50.33
CA ASN A 41 14.82 -37.24 -50.37
C ASN A 41 13.71 -36.19 -50.65
N CYS A 42 12.73 -36.47 -51.50
CA CYS A 42 11.60 -35.53 -51.76
C CYS A 42 10.74 -35.34 -50.51
N ILE A 43 10.40 -36.40 -49.78
CA ILE A 43 9.57 -36.30 -48.55
C ILE A 43 10.35 -35.52 -47.47
N SER A 44 11.63 -35.77 -47.30
CA SER A 44 12.48 -35.05 -46.31
C SER A 44 12.61 -33.57 -46.64
N ILE A 45 12.74 -33.20 -47.91
CA ILE A 45 12.79 -31.80 -48.37
C ILE A 45 11.43 -31.10 -48.10
N THR A 46 10.33 -31.74 -48.40
CA THR A 46 9.00 -31.18 -48.21
C THR A 46 8.70 -30.94 -46.73
N VAL A 47 9.07 -31.86 -45.85
CA VAL A 47 8.94 -31.69 -44.39
C VAL A 47 9.84 -30.54 -43.88
N LEU A 48 11.08 -30.46 -44.37
CA LEU A 48 12.01 -29.40 -43.99
C LEU A 48 11.48 -28.00 -44.42
N VAL A 49 10.98 -27.88 -45.64
CA VAL A 49 10.37 -26.64 -46.13
C VAL A 49 9.14 -26.26 -45.31
N GLY A 50 8.29 -27.23 -44.95
CA GLY A 50 7.15 -27.04 -44.05
C GLY A 50 7.55 -26.50 -42.66
N VAL A 51 8.57 -27.10 -42.07
CA VAL A 51 9.11 -26.65 -40.77
C VAL A 51 9.68 -25.23 -40.86
N ILE A 52 10.42 -24.92 -41.91
CA ILE A 52 10.95 -23.56 -42.13
C ILE A 52 9.83 -22.54 -42.31
N ALA A 53 8.78 -22.88 -43.05
CA ALA A 53 7.62 -22.02 -43.24
C ALA A 53 6.87 -21.76 -41.91
N ILE A 54 6.70 -22.78 -41.08
CA ILE A 54 6.12 -22.63 -39.74
C ILE A 54 6.97 -21.75 -38.84
N LEU A 55 8.28 -21.96 -38.82
CA LEU A 55 9.21 -21.13 -38.03
C LEU A 55 9.22 -19.68 -38.49
N ALA A 56 9.20 -19.44 -39.80
CA ALA A 56 9.08 -18.09 -40.37
C ALA A 56 7.75 -17.42 -39.97
N GLY A 57 6.64 -18.17 -40.01
CA GLY A 57 5.32 -17.70 -39.53
C GLY A 57 5.32 -17.34 -38.05
N LEU A 58 5.92 -18.16 -37.21
CA LEU A 58 6.05 -17.91 -35.77
C LEU A 58 6.91 -16.66 -35.47
N LEU A 59 7.99 -16.46 -36.22
CA LEU A 59 8.83 -15.28 -36.13
C LEU A 59 8.06 -14.01 -36.52
N GLU A 60 7.26 -14.08 -37.55
CA GLU A 60 6.44 -12.95 -37.99
C GLU A 60 5.30 -12.62 -37.00
N ILE A 61 4.66 -13.63 -36.45
CA ILE A 61 3.67 -13.45 -35.36
C ILE A 61 4.36 -12.77 -34.16
N ARG A 62 5.53 -13.22 -33.77
CA ARG A 62 6.30 -12.61 -32.68
C ARG A 62 6.63 -11.14 -32.97
N ARG A 63 7.06 -10.81 -34.20
CA ARG A 63 7.32 -9.44 -34.64
C ARG A 63 6.07 -8.57 -34.56
N LEU A 64 4.93 -9.07 -35.02
CA LEU A 64 3.65 -8.36 -34.97
C LEU A 64 3.20 -8.12 -33.53
N CYS A 65 3.29 -9.11 -32.66
CA CYS A 65 2.99 -8.98 -31.23
C CYS A 65 3.88 -7.91 -30.56
N THR A 66 5.20 -7.93 -30.82
CA THR A 66 6.12 -6.92 -30.28
C THR A 66 5.80 -5.51 -30.81
N ARG A 67 5.47 -5.39 -32.10
CA ARG A 67 5.07 -4.11 -32.70
C ARG A 67 3.76 -3.59 -32.11
N GLN A 68 2.80 -4.47 -31.86
CA GLN A 68 1.52 -4.14 -31.23
C GLN A 68 1.72 -3.70 -29.78
N GLN A 69 2.57 -4.39 -29.01
CA GLN A 69 2.93 -3.98 -27.64
C GLN A 69 3.61 -2.61 -27.60
N ASN A 70 4.56 -2.34 -28.53
CA ASN A 70 5.22 -1.04 -28.60
C ASN A 70 4.24 0.07 -29.01
N LEU A 71 3.31 -0.19 -29.93
CA LEU A 71 2.29 0.77 -30.30
C LEU A 71 1.35 1.06 -29.13
N LEU A 72 0.93 0.03 -28.42
CA LEU A 72 0.07 0.16 -27.23
C LEU A 72 0.77 0.97 -26.12
N SER A 73 2.05 0.70 -25.87
CA SER A 73 2.84 1.47 -24.89
C SER A 73 2.99 2.94 -25.30
N THR A 74 3.21 3.21 -26.59
CA THR A 74 3.29 4.59 -27.11
C THR A 74 1.95 5.33 -26.97
N LEU A 75 0.83 4.66 -27.27
CA LEU A 75 -0.51 5.23 -27.10
C LEU A 75 -0.84 5.48 -25.63
N LEU A 76 -0.43 4.59 -24.72
CA LEU A 76 -0.59 4.78 -23.28
C LEU A 76 0.21 5.99 -22.79
N VAL A 77 1.46 6.14 -23.22
CA VAL A 77 2.31 7.30 -22.89
C VAL A 77 1.70 8.60 -23.43
N GLN A 78 1.18 8.58 -24.67
CA GLN A 78 0.50 9.74 -25.25
C GLN A 78 -0.78 10.09 -24.49
N ARG A 79 -1.61 9.10 -24.15
CA ARG A 79 -2.80 9.30 -23.33
C ARG A 79 -2.44 9.90 -21.98
N ASP A 80 -1.38 9.39 -21.34
CA ASP A 80 -0.92 9.83 -20.03
C ASP A 80 -0.37 11.28 -20.10
N ALA A 81 0.29 11.65 -21.19
CA ALA A 81 0.71 13.03 -21.43
C ALA A 81 -0.48 13.99 -21.61
N VAL A 82 -1.55 13.54 -22.27
CA VAL A 82 -2.80 14.31 -22.41
C VAL A 82 -3.47 14.50 -21.05
N VAL A 83 -3.64 13.43 -20.26
CA VAL A 83 -4.22 13.51 -18.91
C VAL A 83 -3.39 14.42 -18.00
N TRP A 84 -2.06 14.37 -18.14
CA TRP A 84 -1.15 15.27 -17.43
C TRP A 84 -1.37 16.73 -17.83
N SER A 85 -1.44 17.01 -19.14
CA SER A 85 -1.68 18.37 -19.64
C SER A 85 -3.07 18.89 -19.28
N GLU A 86 -4.10 18.04 -19.34
CA GLU A 86 -5.46 18.36 -18.89
C GLU A 86 -5.52 18.66 -17.39
N GLY A 87 -4.88 17.84 -16.55
CA GLY A 87 -4.78 18.06 -15.11
C GLY A 87 -4.10 19.40 -14.79
N GLN A 88 -2.99 19.72 -15.44
CA GLN A 88 -2.34 21.02 -15.30
C GLN A 88 -3.17 22.17 -15.87
N SER A 89 -3.88 21.94 -16.96
CA SER A 89 -4.76 22.94 -17.58
C SER A 89 -5.94 23.28 -16.66
N LEU A 90 -6.57 22.28 -16.04
CA LEU A 90 -7.65 22.47 -15.05
C LEU A 90 -7.19 23.31 -13.85
N LEU A 91 -5.95 23.12 -13.40
CA LEU A 91 -5.38 23.88 -12.28
C LEU A 91 -5.01 25.33 -12.68
N LYS A 92 -4.71 25.57 -13.96
CA LYS A 92 -4.27 26.90 -14.47
C LYS A 92 -5.43 27.80 -14.96
N ALA A 93 -6.58 27.22 -15.26
CA ALA A 93 -7.69 27.93 -15.92
C ALA A 93 -8.64 28.53 -14.89
N ASP A 94 -8.35 29.63 -14.30
CA ASP A 94 -9.29 30.65 -13.80
C ASP A 94 -8.67 31.60 -12.77
N CYS A 95 -8.92 32.89 -12.87
CA CYS A 95 -8.27 33.93 -12.08
C CYS A 95 -9.12 34.39 -10.86
N GLY A 96 -10.09 33.58 -10.40
CA GLY A 96 -10.96 33.93 -9.27
C GLY A 96 -10.72 33.06 -8.04
N SER A 97 -10.99 33.51 -6.89
CA SER A 97 -11.05 32.97 -5.49
C SER A 97 -10.76 31.47 -5.19
N LYS A 98 -10.20 30.69 -6.13
CA LYS A 98 -9.91 29.27 -5.94
C LYS A 98 -8.71 29.06 -5.01
N PRO A 99 -8.75 28.08 -4.11
CA PRO A 99 -7.61 27.75 -3.27
C PRO A 99 -6.41 27.29 -4.11
N ILE A 100 -5.21 27.60 -3.65
CA ILE A 100 -3.98 27.33 -4.38
C ILE A 100 -3.27 26.13 -3.77
N VAL A 101 -2.86 25.18 -4.63
CA VAL A 101 -1.94 24.12 -4.26
C VAL A 101 -0.56 24.40 -4.86
N TRP A 102 0.47 24.39 -4.01
CA TRP A 102 1.86 24.38 -4.42
C TRP A 102 2.38 22.94 -4.34
N VAL A 103 2.68 22.34 -5.49
CA VAL A 103 3.30 21.01 -5.56
C VAL A 103 4.81 21.19 -5.67
N HIS A 104 5.55 20.60 -4.71
CA HIS A 104 7.00 20.75 -4.59
C HIS A 104 7.70 19.38 -4.64
N GLY A 105 8.90 19.34 -5.21
CA GLY A 105 9.75 18.15 -5.27
C GLY A 105 10.45 17.99 -6.60
N LYS A 106 11.31 17.01 -6.68
CA LYS A 106 12.02 16.61 -7.91
C LYS A 106 11.08 15.86 -8.83
N ARG A 107 11.33 15.91 -10.14
CA ARG A 107 10.58 15.15 -11.18
C ARG A 107 9.12 15.57 -11.38
N LEU A 108 8.78 16.81 -11.10
CA LEU A 108 7.42 17.32 -11.33
C LEU A 108 6.98 17.19 -12.80
N GLU A 109 7.91 17.34 -13.74
CA GLU A 109 7.64 17.33 -15.19
C GLU A 109 7.56 15.91 -15.78
N THR A 110 7.89 14.87 -15.01
CA THR A 110 7.95 13.48 -15.51
C THR A 110 6.59 12.77 -15.52
N GLY A 111 5.52 13.43 -15.07
CA GLY A 111 4.21 12.79 -14.86
C GLY A 111 4.14 11.89 -13.63
N TYR A 112 5.20 11.83 -12.81
CA TYR A 112 5.25 11.00 -11.61
C TYR A 112 4.13 11.33 -10.61
N LEU A 113 3.78 12.62 -10.46
CA LEU A 113 2.73 13.10 -9.56
C LEU A 113 1.40 13.40 -10.29
N ARG A 114 1.17 12.84 -11.47
CA ARG A 114 -0.04 13.13 -12.28
C ARG A 114 -1.35 12.94 -11.51
N HIS A 115 -1.44 11.91 -10.66
CA HIS A 115 -2.65 11.66 -9.87
C HIS A 115 -2.87 12.71 -8.79
N VAL A 116 -1.80 13.27 -8.22
CA VAL A 116 -1.87 14.40 -7.28
C VAL A 116 -2.48 15.61 -8.00
N PHE A 117 -1.93 15.97 -9.16
CA PHE A 117 -2.47 17.09 -9.95
C PHE A 117 -3.93 16.86 -10.39
N ALA A 118 -4.24 15.63 -10.85
CA ALA A 118 -5.60 15.29 -11.29
C ALA A 118 -6.62 15.41 -10.16
N VAL A 119 -6.28 14.94 -8.95
CA VAL A 119 -7.19 15.02 -7.80
C VAL A 119 -7.36 16.46 -7.34
N PHE A 120 -6.29 17.25 -7.18
CA PHE A 120 -6.41 18.66 -6.81
C PHE A 120 -7.18 19.46 -7.88
N GLY A 121 -6.96 19.18 -9.16
CA GLY A 121 -7.72 19.81 -10.25
C GLY A 121 -9.22 19.55 -10.15
N ARG A 122 -9.61 18.28 -9.91
CA ARG A 122 -11.04 17.92 -9.69
C ARG A 122 -11.65 18.54 -8.44
N LEU A 123 -10.83 18.77 -7.41
CA LEU A 123 -11.25 19.48 -6.20
C LEU A 123 -11.31 21.01 -6.37
N GLY A 124 -10.99 21.51 -7.56
CA GLY A 124 -11.11 22.93 -7.88
C GLY A 124 -9.93 23.79 -7.42
N TYR A 125 -8.81 23.21 -7.04
CA TYR A 125 -7.60 23.95 -6.70
C TYR A 125 -6.94 24.51 -7.97
N ARG A 126 -6.30 25.68 -7.84
CA ARG A 126 -5.39 26.25 -8.82
C ARG A 126 -3.95 25.88 -8.48
N LEU A 127 -3.16 25.54 -9.49
CA LEU A 127 -1.73 25.33 -9.31
C LEU A 127 -1.03 26.68 -9.07
N GLY A 128 -0.22 26.75 -8.03
CA GLY A 128 0.63 27.88 -7.71
C GLY A 128 2.06 27.47 -7.41
N ASN A 129 2.82 28.40 -6.88
CA ASN A 129 4.22 28.24 -6.54
C ASN A 129 4.55 28.85 -5.17
N ARG A 130 5.85 28.87 -4.81
CA ARG A 130 6.35 29.37 -3.51
C ARG A 130 5.95 30.80 -3.18
N THR A 131 5.79 31.67 -4.20
CA THR A 131 5.50 33.11 -4.00
C THR A 131 4.02 33.43 -3.97
N ASP A 132 3.16 32.46 -4.28
CA ASP A 132 1.71 32.63 -4.22
C ASP A 132 1.19 32.48 -2.76
N GLU A 133 -0.01 33.00 -2.49
CA GLU A 133 -0.76 32.76 -1.25
C GLU A 133 -1.39 31.36 -1.31
N TRP A 134 -0.57 30.33 -1.17
CA TRP A 134 -1.01 28.95 -1.26
C TRP A 134 -1.76 28.47 0.00
N SER A 135 -2.74 27.61 -0.22
CA SER A 135 -3.50 26.95 0.84
C SER A 135 -2.93 25.57 1.20
N VAL A 136 -2.32 24.89 0.22
CA VAL A 136 -1.77 23.54 0.39
C VAL A 136 -0.37 23.49 -0.22
N LEU A 137 0.58 22.98 0.54
CA LEU A 137 1.87 22.50 0.04
C LEU A 137 1.81 20.97 -0.02
N TRP A 138 1.86 20.41 -1.23
CA TRP A 138 2.11 19.00 -1.45
C TRP A 138 3.57 18.80 -1.83
N SER A 139 4.38 18.38 -0.88
CA SER A 139 5.79 18.07 -1.14
C SER A 139 5.99 16.59 -1.37
N HIS A 140 6.77 16.22 -2.41
CA HIS A 140 7.18 14.83 -2.63
C HIS A 140 8.43 14.48 -1.82
N ASP A 141 9.35 15.43 -1.72
CA ASP A 141 10.55 15.29 -0.88
C ASP A 141 10.26 15.85 0.54
N TYR A 142 11.02 15.41 1.55
CA TYR A 142 10.91 15.91 2.92
C TYR A 142 11.22 17.42 2.98
N PRO A 143 10.23 18.29 3.29
CA PRO A 143 10.37 19.72 3.03
C PRO A 143 11.12 20.48 4.13
N PHE A 144 11.25 19.92 5.33
CA PHE A 144 11.75 20.65 6.52
C PHE A 144 13.25 20.97 6.49
N THR A 145 13.99 20.45 5.53
CA THR A 145 15.40 20.84 5.31
C THR A 145 15.50 22.07 4.40
N GLU A 146 14.76 22.06 3.29
CA GLU A 146 14.83 23.09 2.25
C GLU A 146 13.89 24.27 2.54
N LEU A 147 12.71 24.01 3.08
CA LEU A 147 11.66 24.99 3.32
C LEU A 147 11.44 25.29 4.82
N ALA A 148 12.47 25.07 5.65
CA ALA A 148 12.36 25.23 7.12
C ALA A 148 11.84 26.63 7.52
N SER A 149 12.28 27.69 6.84
CA SER A 149 11.90 29.07 7.12
C SER A 149 10.41 29.31 6.85
N GLU A 150 9.89 28.85 5.71
CA GLU A 150 8.50 28.98 5.33
C GLU A 150 7.59 28.18 6.27
N LEU A 151 8.01 26.96 6.57
CA LEU A 151 7.22 26.05 7.41
C LEU A 151 7.19 26.46 8.89
N ALA A 152 8.13 27.28 9.34
CA ALA A 152 8.10 27.87 10.68
C ALA A 152 7.04 28.99 10.83
N HIS A 153 6.56 29.58 9.72
CA HIS A 153 5.69 30.76 9.70
C HIS A 153 4.33 30.51 8.98
N LEU A 154 3.83 29.28 9.01
CA LEU A 154 2.58 28.90 8.37
C LEU A 154 1.38 29.67 8.93
N GLN A 155 0.49 30.06 8.02
CA GLN A 155 -0.82 30.62 8.40
C GLN A 155 -1.77 29.48 8.85
N PRO A 156 -2.78 29.77 9.69
CA PRO A 156 -3.70 28.75 10.21
C PRO A 156 -4.45 27.94 9.14
N HIS A 157 -4.69 28.54 7.96
CA HIS A 157 -5.39 27.87 6.85
C HIS A 157 -4.49 26.98 5.98
N GLN A 158 -3.17 27.16 6.07
CA GLN A 158 -2.22 26.40 5.24
C GLN A 158 -2.08 24.96 5.72
N ARG A 159 -1.94 24.02 4.79
CA ARG A 159 -1.76 22.58 5.05
C ARG A 159 -0.55 22.05 4.30
N VAL A 160 0.21 21.16 4.94
CA VAL A 160 1.43 20.54 4.41
C VAL A 160 1.33 19.03 4.62
N ASN A 161 1.65 18.24 3.59
CA ASN A 161 1.50 16.77 3.61
C ASN A 161 2.64 16.01 4.30
N HIS A 162 3.42 16.66 5.17
CA HIS A 162 4.46 16.04 5.97
C HIS A 162 4.48 16.59 7.39
N PHE A 163 4.79 15.72 8.38
CA PHE A 163 5.12 16.14 9.72
C PHE A 163 6.62 16.31 9.91
N PRO A 164 7.07 17.32 10.70
CA PRO A 164 8.43 17.32 11.22
C PRO A 164 8.69 16.02 12.00
N GLY A 165 9.78 15.32 11.67
CA GLY A 165 10.14 14.08 12.34
C GLY A 165 9.46 12.81 11.79
N SER A 166 8.73 12.86 10.67
CA SER A 166 8.18 11.65 10.03
C SER A 166 9.25 10.58 9.71
N GLY A 167 10.51 10.99 9.61
CA GLY A 167 11.66 10.09 9.49
C GLY A 167 11.78 9.04 10.62
N TYR A 168 11.23 9.29 11.81
CA TYR A 168 11.23 8.30 12.88
C TYR A 168 10.40 7.06 12.56
N ILE A 169 9.35 7.18 11.76
CA ILE A 169 8.53 6.06 11.28
C ILE A 169 8.93 5.57 9.89
N THR A 170 9.60 6.40 9.08
CA THR A 170 9.88 6.07 7.67
C THR A 170 11.35 5.71 7.39
N ASN A 171 12.27 6.02 8.30
CA ASN A 171 13.65 5.55 8.17
C ASN A 171 13.75 4.07 8.55
N LYS A 172 14.26 3.25 7.64
CA LYS A 172 14.35 1.78 7.79
C LYS A 172 15.10 1.35 9.05
N GLY A 173 16.21 2.01 9.37
CA GLY A 173 16.98 1.72 10.57
C GLY A 173 16.21 2.02 11.85
N SER A 174 15.63 3.22 11.96
CA SER A 174 14.85 3.65 13.13
C SER A 174 13.61 2.79 13.35
N LEU A 175 12.91 2.42 12.28
CA LEU A 175 11.73 1.57 12.31
C LEU A 175 12.08 0.14 12.76
N SER A 176 13.12 -0.47 12.16
CA SER A 176 13.43 -1.87 12.39
C SER A 176 14.15 -2.14 13.71
N THR A 177 15.01 -1.22 14.19
CA THR A 177 15.87 -1.47 15.36
C THR A 177 15.41 -0.78 16.64
N GLY A 178 14.43 0.11 16.55
CA GLY A 178 13.97 0.93 17.68
C GLY A 178 12.62 0.50 18.26
N LEU A 179 11.98 -0.53 17.74
CA LEU A 179 10.65 -0.96 18.15
C LEU A 179 10.66 -2.43 18.58
N SER A 180 10.21 -2.69 19.81
CA SER A 180 9.91 -4.04 20.29
C SER A 180 8.42 -4.33 20.05
N SER A 181 8.10 -4.95 18.93
CA SER A 181 6.74 -5.33 18.54
C SER A 181 6.74 -6.70 17.89
N PRO A 182 5.74 -7.57 18.15
CA PRO A 182 5.62 -8.86 17.46
C PRO A 182 5.44 -8.71 15.94
N HIS A 183 5.06 -7.52 15.49
CA HIS A 183 4.83 -7.23 14.08
C HIS A 183 6.05 -6.65 13.35
N VAL A 184 7.21 -6.58 14.01
CA VAL A 184 8.47 -6.14 13.37
C VAL A 184 9.49 -7.24 13.55
N PRO A 185 10.07 -7.79 12.46
CA PRO A 185 11.10 -8.80 12.60
C PRO A 185 12.28 -8.28 13.40
N ILE A 186 12.85 -9.13 14.25
CA ILE A 186 13.96 -8.76 15.12
C ILE A 186 15.12 -8.21 14.28
N ALA A 187 15.66 -7.08 14.70
CA ALA A 187 16.75 -6.40 14.00
C ALA A 187 17.78 -5.82 14.97
N PHE A 188 19.03 -5.74 14.51
CA PHE A 188 20.16 -5.25 15.29
C PHE A 188 20.94 -4.22 14.47
N LYS A 189 21.18 -3.04 15.05
CA LYS A 189 21.99 -1.98 14.42
C LYS A 189 23.47 -2.31 14.54
N LEU A 190 24.16 -2.41 13.40
CA LEU A 190 25.58 -2.73 13.37
C LEU A 190 26.44 -1.47 13.15
N PRO A 191 27.66 -1.46 13.73
CA PRO A 191 28.27 -2.48 14.60
C PRO A 191 27.81 -2.40 16.07
N LYS A 192 27.00 -1.39 16.44
CA LYS A 192 26.65 -1.06 17.83
C LYS A 192 26.08 -2.25 18.62
N ALA A 193 25.17 -3.02 18.01
CA ALA A 193 24.50 -4.18 18.63
C ALA A 193 25.11 -5.52 18.18
N LYS A 194 26.41 -5.55 17.81
CA LYS A 194 27.09 -6.77 17.33
C LYS A 194 27.04 -7.90 18.34
N ARG A 195 27.29 -7.62 19.64
CA ARG A 195 27.31 -8.63 20.68
C ARG A 195 25.94 -9.26 20.88
N GLU A 196 24.92 -8.44 20.99
CA GLU A 196 23.53 -8.84 21.16
C GLU A 196 23.04 -9.66 19.95
N PHE A 197 23.42 -9.25 18.75
CA PHE A 197 23.13 -9.99 17.52
C PHE A 197 23.74 -11.38 17.53
N LEU A 198 25.05 -11.48 17.82
CA LEU A 198 25.76 -12.76 17.82
C LEU A 198 25.24 -13.72 18.91
N GLU A 199 24.88 -13.21 20.07
CA GLU A 199 24.28 -13.99 21.15
C GLU A 199 22.90 -14.52 20.75
N TYR A 200 22.05 -13.66 20.20
CA TYR A 200 20.73 -14.05 19.70
C TYR A 200 20.84 -15.11 18.59
N ALA A 201 21.71 -14.87 17.62
CA ALA A 201 21.89 -15.76 16.46
C ALA A 201 22.44 -17.14 16.84
N LYS A 202 23.30 -17.24 17.88
CA LYS A 202 23.76 -18.53 18.41
C LYS A 202 22.62 -19.37 18.99
N GLY A 203 21.63 -18.73 19.63
CA GLY A 203 20.42 -19.40 20.12
C GLY A 203 19.45 -19.82 19.02
N HIS A 204 19.64 -19.32 17.78
CA HIS A 204 18.74 -19.54 16.65
C HIS A 204 19.55 -19.90 15.37
N PRO A 205 20.25 -21.04 15.32
CA PRO A 205 21.23 -21.35 14.28
C PRO A 205 20.62 -21.57 12.88
N THR A 206 19.32 -21.85 12.80
CA THR A 206 18.61 -22.07 11.54
C THR A 206 18.06 -20.78 10.90
N LYS A 207 18.07 -19.69 11.66
CA LYS A 207 17.56 -18.41 11.14
C LYS A 207 18.47 -17.83 10.08
N MET A 208 17.85 -17.23 9.06
CA MET A 208 18.50 -16.48 8.02
C MET A 208 18.33 -14.98 8.26
N TRP A 209 19.21 -14.20 7.68
CA TRP A 209 19.34 -12.77 7.96
C TRP A 209 19.31 -11.95 6.69
N VAL A 210 18.81 -10.73 6.78
CA VAL A 210 18.93 -9.72 5.72
C VAL A 210 19.74 -8.58 6.27
N GLN A 211 20.87 -8.28 5.67
CA GLN A 211 21.66 -7.09 5.99
C GLN A 211 21.24 -5.94 5.09
N LYS A 212 20.79 -4.86 5.69
CA LYS A 212 20.28 -3.66 5.02
C LYS A 212 21.14 -2.45 5.40
N SER A 213 21.30 -1.52 4.48
CA SER A 213 21.86 -0.20 4.75
C SER A 213 20.76 0.87 4.64
N ASP A 214 21.06 2.08 5.08
CA ASP A 214 20.18 3.23 4.88
C ASP A 214 20.02 3.59 3.38
N HIS A 215 20.83 2.98 2.51
CA HIS A 215 20.74 3.07 1.05
C HIS A 215 19.86 1.95 0.49
N HIS A 216 18.92 2.29 -0.40
CA HIS A 216 17.84 1.42 -0.90
C HIS A 216 18.23 0.24 -1.80
N ARG A 217 19.51 -0.20 -1.84
CA ARG A 217 19.98 -1.25 -2.75
C ARG A 217 20.81 -2.32 -2.05
N GLY A 218 20.82 -3.56 -2.61
CA GLY A 218 21.72 -4.63 -2.19
C GLY A 218 21.17 -5.54 -1.09
N ILE A 219 19.86 -5.67 -0.96
CA ILE A 219 19.23 -6.63 -0.04
C ILE A 219 19.57 -8.05 -0.52
N ARG A 220 20.21 -8.84 0.37
CA ARG A 220 20.46 -10.27 0.14
C ARG A 220 20.24 -11.06 1.41
N VAL A 221 19.66 -12.24 1.25
CA VAL A 221 19.53 -13.23 2.32
C VAL A 221 20.91 -13.82 2.61
N LYS A 222 21.27 -13.92 3.89
CA LYS A 222 22.58 -14.34 4.38
C LYS A 222 22.45 -15.35 5.50
N ARG A 223 23.36 -16.29 5.58
CA ARG A 223 23.61 -17.09 6.78
C ARG A 223 24.39 -16.26 7.79
N LEU A 224 24.40 -16.65 9.04
CA LEU A 224 25.15 -15.94 10.11
C LEU A 224 26.62 -15.70 9.73
N SER A 225 27.29 -16.70 9.12
CA SER A 225 28.70 -16.59 8.69
C SER A 225 28.97 -15.56 7.58
N GLU A 226 27.92 -15.13 6.87
CA GLU A 226 28.02 -14.19 5.74
C GLU A 226 27.69 -12.75 6.14
N VAL A 227 27.23 -12.53 7.39
CA VAL A 227 26.87 -11.21 7.89
C VAL A 227 28.12 -10.42 8.25
N SER A 228 28.25 -9.22 7.68
CA SER A 228 29.33 -8.29 8.01
C SER A 228 28.97 -7.49 9.27
N THR A 229 29.49 -7.93 10.43
CA THR A 229 29.10 -7.36 11.73
C THR A 229 29.74 -6.01 12.05
N ASP A 230 30.81 -5.64 11.34
CA ASP A 230 31.60 -4.43 11.60
C ASP A 230 31.30 -3.30 10.59
N GLN A 231 30.34 -3.51 9.69
CA GLN A 231 29.97 -2.52 8.68
C GLN A 231 29.10 -1.42 9.29
N GLU A 232 29.62 -0.20 9.35
CA GLU A 232 28.88 0.98 9.81
C GLU A 232 27.70 1.34 8.90
N GLY A 233 26.68 2.00 9.47
CA GLY A 233 25.50 2.44 8.72
C GLY A 233 24.62 1.30 8.23
N THR A 234 24.77 0.09 8.80
CA THR A 234 23.95 -1.07 8.47
C THR A 234 23.16 -1.59 9.67
N PHE A 235 22.13 -2.34 9.38
CA PHE A 235 21.44 -3.19 10.36
C PHE A 235 21.17 -4.56 9.77
N VAL A 236 21.10 -5.55 10.63
CA VAL A 236 20.73 -6.91 10.26
C VAL A 236 19.34 -7.20 10.82
N GLN A 237 18.49 -7.82 10.01
CA GLN A 237 17.12 -8.16 10.35
C GLN A 237 16.85 -9.63 10.06
N GLU A 238 16.06 -10.29 10.89
CA GLU A 238 15.61 -11.65 10.67
C GLU A 238 14.85 -11.75 9.34
N PHE A 239 15.19 -12.76 8.54
CA PHE A 239 14.50 -13.06 7.30
C PHE A 239 13.28 -13.95 7.57
N LEU A 240 12.13 -13.60 7.03
CA LEU A 240 10.91 -14.41 7.09
C LEU A 240 10.99 -15.52 6.04
N ALA A 241 11.41 -16.70 6.47
CA ALA A 241 11.71 -17.83 5.58
C ALA A 241 10.45 -18.51 5.03
N LYS A 242 9.31 -18.41 5.74
CA LYS A 242 8.05 -19.06 5.39
C LYS A 242 6.93 -18.04 5.13
N PRO A 243 7.01 -17.27 4.04
CA PRO A 243 5.96 -16.32 3.70
C PRO A 243 4.70 -17.05 3.22
N LEU A 244 3.54 -16.42 3.41
CA LEU A 244 2.33 -16.81 2.71
C LEU A 244 2.56 -16.64 1.20
N LEU A 245 2.24 -17.67 0.42
CA LEU A 245 2.39 -17.67 -1.03
C LEU A 245 1.04 -17.69 -1.71
N VAL A 246 0.93 -16.98 -2.83
CA VAL A 246 -0.16 -17.11 -3.80
C VAL A 246 0.47 -17.52 -5.12
N ASP A 247 -0.03 -18.59 -5.74
CA ASP A 247 0.53 -19.18 -6.97
C ASP A 247 2.06 -19.40 -6.90
N GLY A 248 2.57 -19.80 -5.71
CA GLY A 248 3.99 -20.01 -5.45
C GLY A 248 4.84 -18.75 -5.34
N LYS A 249 4.23 -17.55 -5.34
CA LYS A 249 4.94 -16.27 -5.22
C LYS A 249 4.73 -15.63 -3.85
N LYS A 250 5.83 -15.12 -3.28
CA LYS A 250 5.80 -14.23 -2.13
C LYS A 250 5.24 -12.87 -2.56
N PHE A 251 4.55 -12.18 -1.64
CA PHE A 251 3.99 -10.86 -1.91
C PHE A 251 4.09 -9.94 -0.70
N ASP A 252 3.91 -8.66 -0.93
CA ASP A 252 3.68 -7.68 0.11
C ASP A 252 2.31 -7.01 -0.02
N VAL A 253 1.86 -6.45 1.11
CA VAL A 253 0.59 -5.74 1.27
C VAL A 253 0.91 -4.30 1.63
N GLY A 254 0.71 -3.38 0.70
CA GLY A 254 0.88 -1.95 0.90
C GLY A 254 -0.41 -1.29 1.38
N VAL A 255 -0.41 -0.76 2.61
CA VAL A 255 -1.56 -0.08 3.23
C VAL A 255 -1.25 1.40 3.38
N TYR A 256 -2.14 2.25 2.87
CA TYR A 256 -2.01 3.71 3.00
C TYR A 256 -2.54 4.17 4.35
N VAL A 257 -1.78 5.05 4.99
CA VAL A 257 -2.06 5.54 6.34
C VAL A 257 -1.95 7.06 6.35
N VAL A 258 -2.89 7.73 7.01
CA VAL A 258 -2.84 9.18 7.22
C VAL A 258 -2.72 9.46 8.71
N LEU A 259 -1.68 10.21 9.08
CA LEU A 259 -1.59 10.85 10.39
C LEU A 259 -2.17 12.25 10.24
N THR A 260 -3.18 12.58 11.05
CA THR A 260 -3.83 13.90 11.02
C THR A 260 -3.40 14.79 12.18
N SER A 261 -2.86 14.20 13.25
CA SER A 261 -2.38 14.92 14.43
C SER A 261 -1.33 14.09 15.18
N LEU A 262 -0.35 14.75 15.78
CA LEU A 262 0.65 14.12 16.65
C LEU A 262 0.32 14.24 18.15
N ASN A 263 -0.49 15.22 18.55
CA ASN A 263 -0.82 15.43 19.96
C ASN A 263 -2.18 16.16 20.13
N PRO A 264 -3.26 15.42 20.44
CA PRO A 264 -3.32 13.96 20.58
C PRO A 264 -3.04 13.24 19.26
N LEU A 265 -2.45 12.05 19.34
CA LEU A 265 -2.14 11.27 18.15
C LEU A 265 -3.43 10.75 17.50
N ARG A 266 -3.61 11.05 16.20
CA ARG A 266 -4.72 10.54 15.40
C ARG A 266 -4.16 9.93 14.11
N VAL A 267 -4.47 8.63 13.91
CA VAL A 267 -3.98 7.83 12.79
C VAL A 267 -5.14 7.08 12.16
N TYR A 268 -5.17 7.08 10.84
CA TYR A 268 -6.20 6.43 10.04
C TYR A 268 -5.55 5.54 8.96
N ALA A 269 -6.03 4.31 8.83
CA ALA A 269 -5.62 3.39 7.76
C ALA A 269 -6.69 3.32 6.68
N TYR A 270 -6.28 3.29 5.42
CA TYR A 270 -7.18 3.12 4.29
C TYR A 270 -7.70 1.69 4.25
N ASP A 271 -9.01 1.52 4.31
CA ASP A 271 -9.71 0.22 4.39
C ASP A 271 -10.44 -0.13 3.09
N GLY A 272 -10.52 0.81 2.13
CA GLY A 272 -11.21 0.59 0.86
C GLY A 272 -10.48 -0.34 -0.11
N ASP A 273 -9.17 -0.43 -0.02
CA ASP A 273 -8.33 -1.34 -0.82
C ASP A 273 -6.90 -1.38 -0.26
N ALA A 274 -6.06 -2.29 -0.77
CA ALA A 274 -4.64 -2.37 -0.45
C ALA A 274 -3.83 -2.65 -1.73
N LEU A 275 -2.60 -2.16 -1.82
CA LEU A 275 -1.72 -2.46 -2.94
C LEU A 275 -1.07 -3.84 -2.73
N LEU A 276 -1.41 -4.82 -3.55
CA LEU A 276 -0.76 -6.12 -3.56
C LEU A 276 0.30 -6.19 -4.65
N ARG A 277 1.53 -6.59 -4.26
CA ARG A 277 2.66 -6.71 -5.17
C ARG A 277 3.31 -8.08 -4.98
N PHE A 278 3.37 -8.88 -6.03
CA PHE A 278 3.93 -10.24 -6.00
C PHE A 278 5.34 -10.25 -6.57
N CYS A 279 6.25 -11.00 -5.96
CA CYS A 279 7.60 -11.19 -6.48
C CYS A 279 7.57 -11.61 -7.95
N ALA A 280 8.55 -11.16 -8.74
CA ALA A 280 8.59 -11.49 -10.17
C ALA A 280 8.77 -12.99 -10.40
N HIS A 281 9.59 -13.65 -9.54
CA HIS A 281 9.85 -15.08 -9.61
C HIS A 281 9.15 -15.86 -8.49
N PRO A 282 8.90 -17.18 -8.69
CA PRO A 282 8.41 -18.06 -7.64
C PRO A 282 9.38 -18.14 -6.47
N TYR A 283 8.82 -18.23 -5.25
CA TYR A 283 9.61 -18.39 -4.03
C TYR A 283 10.16 -19.82 -3.91
N ALA A 284 11.44 -19.94 -3.57
CA ALA A 284 12.07 -21.21 -3.26
C ALA A 284 12.27 -21.37 -1.76
N GLU A 285 12.14 -22.58 -1.23
CA GLU A 285 12.44 -22.91 0.17
C GLU A 285 13.49 -24.03 0.22
N PRO A 286 14.71 -23.76 0.72
CA PRO A 286 15.21 -22.47 1.21
C PRO A 286 15.36 -21.43 0.08
N PRO A 287 15.34 -20.12 0.40
CA PRO A 287 15.46 -19.09 -0.61
C PRO A 287 16.83 -19.12 -1.29
N ASP A 288 16.83 -18.98 -2.61
CA ASP A 288 18.07 -18.80 -3.37
C ASP A 288 18.54 -17.35 -3.22
N ALA A 289 19.65 -17.16 -2.50
CA ALA A 289 20.23 -15.83 -2.28
C ALA A 289 20.65 -15.11 -3.58
N SER A 290 20.82 -15.83 -4.70
CA SER A 290 21.17 -15.27 -6.01
C SER A 290 19.94 -14.73 -6.76
N ASP A 291 18.75 -15.30 -6.55
CA ASP A 291 17.49 -14.90 -7.17
C ASP A 291 16.71 -13.93 -6.26
N VAL A 292 17.15 -12.68 -6.25
CA VAL A 292 16.54 -11.61 -5.41
C VAL A 292 15.07 -11.40 -5.76
N ASP A 293 14.68 -11.54 -7.00
CA ASP A 293 13.32 -11.32 -7.51
C ASP A 293 12.33 -12.41 -7.07
N SER A 294 12.80 -13.48 -6.42
CA SER A 294 11.94 -14.49 -5.79
C SER A 294 11.51 -14.12 -4.35
N TYR A 295 12.25 -13.23 -3.65
CA TYR A 295 11.98 -12.92 -2.25
C TYR A 295 11.93 -11.43 -1.90
N VAL A 296 12.33 -10.54 -2.82
CA VAL A 296 12.19 -9.07 -2.70
C VAL A 296 11.23 -8.57 -3.76
N VAL A 297 10.24 -7.81 -3.34
CA VAL A 297 9.32 -7.13 -4.27
C VAL A 297 10.04 -5.90 -4.83
N GLY A 298 10.35 -5.94 -6.12
CA GLY A 298 11.02 -4.86 -6.86
C GLY A 298 10.04 -4.01 -7.69
N ASP A 299 10.59 -3.11 -8.51
CA ASP A 299 9.81 -2.26 -9.41
C ASP A 299 9.06 -3.08 -10.49
N ASN A 300 9.62 -4.24 -10.88
CA ASN A 300 9.05 -5.16 -11.88
C ASN A 300 8.24 -6.29 -11.23
N TYR A 301 7.51 -6.01 -10.16
CA TYR A 301 6.67 -7.00 -9.50
C TYR A 301 5.57 -7.56 -10.42
N THR A 302 5.08 -8.77 -10.15
CA THR A 302 3.92 -9.32 -10.83
C THR A 302 2.66 -8.69 -10.24
N PRO A 303 1.81 -8.02 -11.04
CA PRO A 303 0.58 -7.41 -10.54
C PRO A 303 -0.54 -8.46 -10.37
N ILE A 304 -1.55 -8.12 -9.56
CA ILE A 304 -2.66 -9.03 -9.22
C ILE A 304 -3.43 -9.57 -10.44
N TRP A 305 -3.56 -8.80 -11.51
CA TRP A 305 -4.25 -9.23 -12.73
C TRP A 305 -3.49 -10.26 -13.57
N GLU A 306 -2.23 -10.53 -13.22
CA GLU A 306 -1.40 -11.59 -13.82
C GLU A 306 -1.33 -12.83 -12.92
N MET A 307 -1.86 -12.77 -11.68
CA MET A 307 -1.88 -13.89 -10.74
C MET A 307 -3.04 -14.85 -11.09
N PRO A 308 -2.78 -16.11 -11.50
CA PRO A 308 -3.82 -17.04 -11.95
C PRO A 308 -4.98 -17.20 -10.97
N SER A 309 -4.68 -17.40 -9.67
CA SER A 309 -5.70 -17.62 -8.63
C SER A 309 -6.51 -16.38 -8.25
N LEU A 310 -6.01 -15.16 -8.56
CA LEU A 310 -6.64 -13.89 -8.17
C LEU A 310 -7.31 -13.17 -9.35
N ARG A 311 -6.87 -13.46 -10.57
CA ARG A 311 -7.31 -12.76 -11.78
C ARG A 311 -8.82 -12.80 -11.98
N GLU A 312 -9.44 -13.97 -11.72
CA GLU A 312 -10.90 -14.10 -11.89
C GLU A 312 -11.67 -13.21 -10.90
N TYR A 313 -11.16 -13.04 -9.69
CA TYR A 313 -11.77 -12.16 -8.70
C TYR A 313 -11.58 -10.69 -9.08
N TYR A 314 -10.33 -10.30 -9.38
CA TYR A 314 -9.99 -8.92 -9.67
C TYR A 314 -10.53 -8.44 -11.03
N VAL A 315 -10.30 -9.20 -12.11
CA VAL A 315 -10.68 -8.81 -13.47
C VAL A 315 -12.12 -9.27 -13.79
N GLY A 316 -12.46 -10.52 -13.49
CA GLY A 316 -13.75 -11.12 -13.81
C GLY A 316 -14.87 -10.59 -12.93
N SER A 317 -14.70 -10.62 -11.62
CA SER A 317 -15.69 -10.15 -10.63
C SER A 317 -15.56 -8.68 -10.28
N ARG A 318 -14.50 -8.00 -10.72
CA ARG A 318 -14.20 -6.57 -10.45
C ARG A 318 -14.09 -6.24 -8.97
N LEU A 319 -13.62 -7.20 -8.17
CA LEU A 319 -13.30 -6.95 -6.77
C LEU A 319 -12.03 -6.09 -6.65
N SER A 320 -11.87 -5.38 -5.54
CA SER A 320 -10.60 -4.73 -5.20
C SER A 320 -9.48 -5.74 -5.01
N MET A 321 -8.23 -5.29 -4.93
CA MET A 321 -7.09 -6.18 -4.66
C MET A 321 -7.26 -6.87 -3.30
N ARG A 322 -7.68 -6.12 -2.29
CA ARG A 322 -7.98 -6.62 -0.94
C ARG A 322 -9.08 -7.67 -0.97
N GLU A 323 -10.25 -7.35 -1.53
CA GLU A 323 -11.37 -8.29 -1.59
C GLU A 323 -11.02 -9.57 -2.37
N SER A 324 -10.18 -9.46 -3.41
CA SER A 324 -9.70 -10.60 -4.18
C SER A 324 -8.82 -11.53 -3.32
N LEU A 325 -7.92 -10.97 -2.51
CA LEU A 325 -7.10 -11.72 -1.57
C LEU A 325 -7.97 -12.36 -0.47
N ASP A 326 -8.89 -11.58 0.10
CA ASP A 326 -9.78 -12.02 1.17
C ASP A 326 -10.65 -13.21 0.72
N LEU A 327 -11.20 -13.14 -0.48
CA LEU A 327 -12.00 -14.22 -1.06
C LEU A 327 -11.15 -15.46 -1.34
N HIS A 328 -9.92 -15.29 -1.86
CA HIS A 328 -8.97 -16.39 -2.08
C HIS A 328 -8.63 -17.11 -0.78
N LEU A 329 -8.31 -16.38 0.28
CA LEU A 329 -7.97 -16.93 1.60
C LEU A 329 -9.19 -17.64 2.22
N THR A 330 -10.36 -17.02 2.17
CA THR A 330 -11.61 -17.59 2.71
C THR A 330 -11.97 -18.90 2.03
N ARG A 331 -11.82 -18.99 0.71
CA ARG A 331 -12.02 -20.24 -0.03
C ARG A 331 -11.00 -21.32 0.33
N GLY A 332 -9.80 -20.89 0.72
CA GLY A 332 -8.76 -21.78 1.28
C GLY A 332 -8.97 -22.13 2.76
N GLY A 333 -10.10 -21.77 3.37
CA GLY A 333 -10.40 -22.03 4.78
C GLY A 333 -9.61 -21.18 5.78
N ARG A 334 -9.03 -20.05 5.33
CA ARG A 334 -8.25 -19.12 6.15
C ARG A 334 -9.07 -17.86 6.45
N ASP A 335 -8.87 -17.27 7.63
CA ASP A 335 -9.54 -16.02 8.04
C ASP A 335 -8.69 -14.79 7.68
N PRO A 336 -9.04 -14.01 6.64
CA PRO A 336 -8.33 -12.80 6.28
C PRO A 336 -8.47 -11.70 7.34
N GLY A 337 -9.50 -11.72 8.19
CA GLY A 337 -9.70 -10.75 9.26
C GLY A 337 -8.52 -10.66 10.23
N ARG A 338 -7.82 -11.78 10.46
CA ARG A 338 -6.59 -11.82 11.26
C ARG A 338 -5.47 -10.96 10.68
N ILE A 339 -5.34 -10.91 9.36
CA ILE A 339 -4.31 -10.09 8.67
C ILE A 339 -4.61 -8.61 8.89
N TRP A 340 -5.83 -8.18 8.59
CA TRP A 340 -6.20 -6.76 8.67
C TRP A 340 -6.20 -6.23 10.11
N THR A 341 -6.55 -7.06 11.08
CA THR A 341 -6.45 -6.70 12.50
C THR A 341 -5.00 -6.47 12.91
N GLN A 342 -4.10 -7.41 12.60
CA GLN A 342 -2.68 -7.29 12.92
C GLN A 342 -2.01 -6.11 12.19
N ILE A 343 -2.42 -5.82 10.94
CA ILE A 343 -1.95 -4.62 10.21
C ILE A 343 -2.30 -3.35 10.98
N ARG A 344 -3.54 -3.21 11.46
CA ARG A 344 -3.97 -2.05 12.27
C ARG A 344 -3.20 -1.98 13.58
N ASP A 345 -3.00 -3.10 14.27
CA ASP A 345 -2.25 -3.17 15.52
C ASP A 345 -0.77 -2.77 15.31
N ALA A 346 -0.15 -3.23 14.23
CA ALA A 346 1.22 -2.86 13.86
C ALA A 346 1.37 -1.36 13.59
N ILE A 347 0.44 -0.77 12.83
CA ILE A 347 0.42 0.67 12.55
C ILE A 347 0.27 1.46 13.86
N ALA A 348 -0.66 1.06 14.73
CA ALA A 348 -0.87 1.70 16.02
C ALA A 348 0.39 1.64 16.90
N ALA A 349 1.01 0.45 17.00
CA ALA A 349 2.21 0.23 17.81
C ALA A 349 3.37 1.12 17.36
N VAL A 350 3.61 1.21 16.04
CA VAL A 350 4.67 2.06 15.48
C VAL A 350 4.42 3.53 15.77
N CYS A 351 3.22 4.03 15.48
CA CYS A 351 2.89 5.44 15.63
C CYS A 351 2.93 5.89 17.09
N LEU A 352 2.44 5.05 18.02
CA LEU A 352 2.47 5.33 19.45
C LEU A 352 3.90 5.30 20.03
N ASP A 353 4.75 4.38 19.58
CA ASP A 353 6.15 4.32 20.02
C ASP A 353 6.95 5.55 19.59
N LYS A 354 6.70 6.06 18.39
CA LYS A 354 7.44 7.19 17.82
C LYS A 354 6.81 8.58 18.06
N GLU A 355 5.61 8.62 18.66
CA GLU A 355 4.88 9.86 18.94
C GLU A 355 5.75 10.91 19.66
N GLY A 356 6.42 10.52 20.74
CA GLY A 356 7.22 11.43 21.55
C GLY A 356 8.37 12.09 20.77
N ASP A 357 9.02 11.34 19.90
CA ASP A 357 10.10 11.84 19.03
C ASP A 357 9.56 12.83 17.99
N MET A 358 8.45 12.49 17.35
CA MET A 358 7.80 13.33 16.35
C MET A 358 7.25 14.61 16.97
N VAL A 359 6.63 14.53 18.15
CA VAL A 359 6.13 15.71 18.89
C VAL A 359 7.29 16.66 19.24
N ARG A 360 8.44 16.13 19.68
CA ARG A 360 9.64 16.95 19.95
C ARG A 360 10.13 17.68 18.70
N MET A 361 10.20 16.98 17.57
CA MET A 361 10.63 17.59 16.30
C MET A 361 9.63 18.65 15.81
N ALA A 362 8.34 18.41 16.00
CA ALA A 362 7.28 19.33 15.59
C ALA A 362 7.15 20.57 16.48
N SER A 363 7.77 20.60 17.68
CA SER A 363 7.63 21.70 18.65
C SER A 363 8.21 23.02 18.16
N GLY A 364 9.13 23.01 17.20
CA GLY A 364 9.73 24.21 16.59
C GLY A 364 8.92 24.81 15.43
N TYR A 365 7.80 24.20 15.06
CA TYR A 365 6.98 24.65 13.95
C TYR A 365 5.61 25.16 14.45
N GLY A 366 4.98 26.05 13.66
CA GLY A 366 3.75 26.74 14.00
C GLY A 366 2.54 25.86 14.36
N PRO A 367 1.31 26.33 14.20
CA PRO A 367 0.13 25.60 14.66
C PRO A 367 0.13 24.16 14.18
N ARG A 368 -0.06 23.20 15.10
CA ARG A 368 0.09 21.75 14.87
C ARG A 368 -0.89 21.18 13.84
N ASN A 369 -1.95 21.90 13.53
CA ASN A 369 -2.98 21.51 12.57
C ASN A 369 -2.58 21.77 11.11
N ASN A 370 -1.45 22.43 10.88
CA ASN A 370 -0.97 22.71 9.52
C ASN A 370 -0.41 21.46 8.83
N PHE A 371 -0.12 20.40 9.58
CA PHE A 371 0.56 19.23 9.05
C PHE A 371 -0.34 17.99 9.05
N PHE A 372 -0.17 17.17 8.04
CA PHE A 372 -0.64 15.79 7.98
C PHE A 372 0.42 14.93 7.29
N GLU A 373 0.34 13.61 7.37
CA GLU A 373 1.30 12.73 6.72
C GLU A 373 0.57 11.62 5.99
N LEU A 374 0.86 11.42 4.71
CA LEU A 374 0.42 10.24 3.96
C LEU A 374 1.59 9.28 3.82
N VAL A 375 1.49 8.11 4.44
CA VAL A 375 2.51 7.06 4.46
C VAL A 375 1.94 5.78 3.87
N ARG A 376 2.75 4.97 3.19
CA ARG A 376 2.39 3.58 2.88
C ARG A 376 3.24 2.65 3.73
N PHE A 377 2.57 1.82 4.52
CA PHE A 377 3.17 0.74 5.28
C PHE A 377 3.13 -0.54 4.44
N ASP A 378 4.29 -1.17 4.25
CA ASP A 378 4.43 -2.38 3.44
C ASP A 378 4.66 -3.58 4.35
N PHE A 379 3.75 -4.56 4.29
CA PHE A 379 3.72 -5.73 5.16
C PHE A 379 3.98 -7.02 4.37
N VAL A 380 4.58 -8.01 5.04
CA VAL A 380 4.63 -9.39 4.58
C VAL A 380 3.83 -10.25 5.56
N VAL A 381 3.13 -11.24 5.04
CA VAL A 381 2.36 -12.22 5.81
C VAL A 381 3.10 -13.56 5.75
N ASP A 382 3.17 -14.30 6.87
CA ASP A 382 3.72 -15.66 6.90
C ASP A 382 2.63 -16.74 6.64
N GLU A 383 3.05 -18.00 6.54
CA GLU A 383 2.17 -19.14 6.31
C GLU A 383 1.08 -19.33 7.39
N ASP A 384 1.30 -18.81 8.60
CA ASP A 384 0.37 -18.86 9.74
C ASP A 384 -0.52 -17.61 9.85
N LEU A 385 -0.50 -16.73 8.86
CA LEU A 385 -1.18 -15.43 8.81
C LEU A 385 -0.68 -14.43 9.86
N ASN A 386 0.56 -14.54 10.33
CA ASN A 386 1.16 -13.49 11.14
C ASN A 386 1.70 -12.39 10.21
N VAL A 387 1.52 -11.14 10.64
CA VAL A 387 1.84 -9.95 9.84
C VAL A 387 3.11 -9.30 10.35
N PHE A 388 4.01 -8.96 9.41
CA PHE A 388 5.28 -8.32 9.70
C PHE A 388 5.47 -7.06 8.85
N LEU A 389 5.73 -5.94 9.51
CA LEU A 389 6.05 -4.68 8.86
C LEU A 389 7.48 -4.71 8.32
N MET A 390 7.62 -4.42 7.04
CA MET A 390 8.92 -4.38 6.36
C MET A 390 9.47 -2.97 6.22
N GLU A 391 8.62 -2.01 5.89
CA GLU A 391 8.98 -0.60 5.73
C GLU A 391 7.75 0.31 5.78
N ALA A 392 8.00 1.60 6.00
CA ALA A 392 7.02 2.65 5.85
C ALA A 392 7.60 3.74 4.92
N ASN A 393 6.84 4.12 3.90
CA ASN A 393 7.26 5.01 2.84
C ASN A 393 6.61 6.37 3.01
N MET A 394 7.39 7.41 3.36
CA MET A 394 6.95 8.80 3.61
C MET A 394 6.26 9.39 2.38
N SER A 395 6.86 9.30 1.23
CA SER A 395 6.25 9.75 -0.03
C SER A 395 5.99 8.53 -0.91
N PRO A 396 4.88 7.81 -0.66
CA PRO A 396 4.62 6.57 -1.36
C PRO A 396 4.56 6.82 -2.86
N ASN A 397 5.07 5.84 -3.63
CA ASN A 397 4.97 5.92 -5.08
C ASN A 397 3.49 5.89 -5.49
N LEU A 398 3.00 7.01 -6.04
CA LEU A 398 1.66 7.19 -6.58
C LEU A 398 1.68 7.27 -8.12
N SER A 399 2.78 6.85 -8.76
CA SER A 399 2.88 6.79 -10.22
C SER A 399 2.31 5.48 -10.74
N SER A 400 1.39 5.57 -11.68
CA SER A 400 0.86 4.41 -12.39
C SER A 400 1.48 4.24 -13.79
N ALA A 401 2.68 4.80 -14.03
CA ALA A 401 3.36 4.71 -15.32
C ALA A 401 3.70 3.26 -15.70
N HIS A 402 4.15 2.44 -14.71
CA HIS A 402 4.44 1.02 -14.91
C HIS A 402 3.16 0.15 -14.96
N PHE A 403 2.19 0.47 -14.09
CA PHE A 403 0.95 -0.28 -13.92
C PHE A 403 -0.24 0.68 -13.96
N PRO A 404 -0.78 1.00 -15.16
CA PRO A 404 -1.87 1.98 -15.32
C PRO A 404 -3.11 1.67 -14.49
N GLN A 405 -3.41 0.39 -14.23
CA GLN A 405 -4.55 -0.07 -13.44
C GLN A 405 -4.52 0.41 -11.99
N ASN A 406 -3.33 0.65 -11.43
CA ASN A 406 -3.17 1.16 -10.06
C ASN A 406 -3.62 2.65 -9.93
N GLY A 407 -3.79 3.36 -11.04
CA GLY A 407 -4.18 4.77 -11.03
C GLY A 407 -5.49 5.02 -10.26
N ALA A 408 -6.48 4.14 -10.42
CA ALA A 408 -7.75 4.26 -9.71
C ALA A 408 -7.60 4.13 -8.19
N LEU A 409 -6.75 3.21 -7.72
CA LEU A 409 -6.41 3.09 -6.29
C LEU A 409 -5.76 4.38 -5.77
N TYR A 410 -4.74 4.89 -6.50
CA TYR A 410 -4.01 6.09 -6.06
C TYR A 410 -4.91 7.32 -5.98
N GLU A 411 -5.79 7.52 -6.95
CA GLU A 411 -6.73 8.64 -6.94
C GLU A 411 -7.78 8.52 -5.84
N ARG A 412 -8.28 7.31 -5.55
CA ARG A 412 -9.19 7.09 -4.41
C ARG A 412 -8.50 7.37 -3.09
N VAL A 413 -7.30 6.84 -2.88
CA VAL A 413 -6.51 7.11 -1.67
C VAL A 413 -6.28 8.60 -1.47
N LEU A 414 -5.86 9.33 -2.53
CA LEU A 414 -5.63 10.78 -2.49
C LEU A 414 -6.92 11.53 -2.16
N LEU A 415 -8.02 11.24 -2.84
CA LEU A 415 -9.31 11.89 -2.60
C LEU A 415 -9.77 11.68 -1.15
N ASN A 416 -9.70 10.44 -0.67
CA ASN A 416 -10.10 10.10 0.70
C ASN A 416 -9.17 10.75 1.73
N ALA A 417 -7.85 10.79 1.50
CA ALA A 417 -6.90 11.46 2.39
C ALA A 417 -7.16 12.98 2.45
N LEU A 418 -7.35 13.62 1.29
CA LEU A 418 -7.68 15.05 1.23
C LEU A 418 -9.05 15.37 1.85
N SER A 419 -10.02 14.47 1.72
CA SER A 419 -11.31 14.58 2.44
C SER A 419 -11.10 14.54 3.94
N LEU A 420 -10.38 13.54 4.45
CA LEU A 420 -10.12 13.32 5.88
C LEU A 420 -9.50 14.57 6.53
N VAL A 421 -8.50 15.18 5.87
CA VAL A 421 -7.83 16.38 6.38
C VAL A 421 -8.55 17.69 6.04
N GLY A 422 -9.76 17.62 5.46
CA GLY A 422 -10.61 18.78 5.19
C GLY A 422 -10.25 19.59 3.96
N LEU A 423 -9.49 19.04 3.02
CA LEU A 423 -9.08 19.72 1.78
C LEU A 423 -9.96 19.38 0.57
N ALA A 424 -10.79 18.33 0.64
CA ALA A 424 -11.70 17.96 -0.43
C ALA A 424 -13.08 18.61 -0.35
N THR A 425 -13.42 19.28 0.74
CA THR A 425 -14.67 19.99 0.91
C THR A 425 -14.45 21.47 0.66
N ALA A 426 -15.10 22.00 -0.39
CA ALA A 426 -15.22 23.45 -0.53
C ALA A 426 -15.86 24.00 0.75
N ALA A 427 -15.22 24.98 1.33
CA ALA A 427 -15.61 25.83 2.44
C ALA A 427 -16.90 25.44 3.20
N GLU A 428 -16.87 25.58 4.54
CA GLU A 428 -18.06 25.55 5.36
C GLU A 428 -18.68 24.18 5.68
N ALA A 429 -17.88 23.21 6.09
CA ALA A 429 -18.42 22.43 7.20
C ALA A 429 -18.42 23.38 8.39
N SER A 430 -19.56 24.00 8.63
CA SER A 430 -19.82 24.76 9.84
C SER A 430 -19.20 24.01 11.01
N HIS A 431 -18.41 24.71 11.81
CA HIS A 431 -17.81 24.12 13.00
C HIS A 431 -18.91 23.37 13.75
N PRO A 432 -18.68 22.09 14.14
CA PRO A 432 -19.74 21.37 14.85
C PRO A 432 -20.16 22.20 16.05
N PRO A 433 -21.47 22.30 16.32
CA PRO A 433 -21.94 22.99 17.50
C PRO A 433 -21.32 22.31 18.72
N ASP A 434 -21.13 23.06 19.81
CA ASP A 434 -20.51 22.53 21.03
C ASP A 434 -21.18 21.25 21.54
N ARG A 435 -22.51 21.13 21.37
CA ARG A 435 -23.25 19.89 21.62
C ARG A 435 -22.75 18.69 20.81
N GLY A 436 -22.14 18.93 19.65
CA GLY A 436 -21.59 17.85 18.80
C GLY A 436 -20.37 17.18 19.40
N ILE A 437 -19.60 17.86 20.25
CA ILE A 437 -18.42 17.30 20.92
C ILE A 437 -18.71 16.79 22.33
N ALA A 438 -19.90 17.04 22.87
CA ALA A 438 -20.29 16.59 24.21
C ALA A 438 -20.27 15.04 24.32
N VAL A 439 -19.83 14.57 25.50
CA VAL A 439 -19.80 13.17 25.91
C VAL A 439 -20.19 13.08 27.39
N PHE A 440 -20.56 11.88 27.86
CA PHE A 440 -20.88 11.59 29.27
C PHE A 440 -21.93 12.54 29.90
N PRO A 441 -23.12 12.76 29.29
CA PRO A 441 -24.07 13.79 29.76
C PRO A 441 -24.49 13.59 31.20
N GLU A 442 -24.75 12.36 31.64
CA GLU A 442 -25.19 12.06 32.99
C GLU A 442 -24.07 12.36 34.00
N LYS A 443 -22.83 11.93 33.72
CA LYS A 443 -21.69 12.20 34.58
C LYS A 443 -21.38 13.69 34.67
N CYS A 444 -21.45 14.39 33.54
CA CYS A 444 -21.20 15.83 33.49
C CYS A 444 -22.28 16.69 34.21
N ALA A 445 -23.44 16.12 34.46
CA ALA A 445 -24.51 16.74 35.27
C ALA A 445 -24.41 16.43 36.78
N SER A 446 -23.47 15.55 37.18
CA SER A 446 -23.31 15.17 38.59
C SER A 446 -22.41 16.14 39.36
N GLU A 447 -22.60 16.23 40.68
CA GLU A 447 -21.76 17.01 41.60
C GLU A 447 -20.28 16.63 41.52
N GLU A 448 -19.96 15.37 41.13
CA GLU A 448 -18.60 14.88 40.95
C GLU A 448 -17.84 15.73 39.91
N CYS A 449 -18.49 16.14 38.83
CA CYS A 449 -17.87 16.90 37.74
C CYS A 449 -18.04 18.44 37.83
N GLU A 450 -18.61 18.96 38.90
CA GLU A 450 -18.56 20.41 39.15
C GLU A 450 -17.12 20.94 39.25
N ARG A 451 -16.21 20.07 39.78
CA ARG A 451 -14.78 20.33 39.80
C ARG A 451 -14.13 19.53 38.67
N CYS A 452 -13.80 20.19 37.58
CA CYS A 452 -13.28 19.63 36.35
C CYS A 452 -12.03 18.71 36.47
N THR A 453 -11.40 18.63 37.62
CA THR A 453 -10.14 17.91 37.86
C THR A 453 -10.31 16.56 38.57
N GLN A 454 -11.52 16.17 38.97
CA GLN A 454 -11.75 14.95 39.76
C GLN A 454 -11.49 13.66 38.95
N SER A 455 -11.86 13.64 37.67
CA SER A 455 -11.58 12.52 36.78
C SER A 455 -11.24 12.99 35.37
N LEU A 456 -10.66 12.11 34.54
CA LEU A 456 -10.42 12.41 33.12
C LEU A 456 -11.72 12.65 32.35
N GLU A 457 -12.79 11.96 32.73
CA GLU A 457 -14.12 12.13 32.11
C GLU A 457 -14.69 13.50 32.43
N CYS A 458 -14.55 13.99 33.67
CA CYS A 458 -14.99 15.33 34.07
C CYS A 458 -14.25 16.42 33.25
N THR A 459 -12.96 16.20 32.91
CA THR A 459 -12.21 17.11 32.03
C THR A 459 -12.87 17.26 30.65
N LEU A 460 -13.63 16.28 30.17
CA LEU A 460 -14.32 16.28 28.88
C LEU A 460 -15.72 16.90 28.93
N CYS A 461 -16.18 17.31 30.10
CA CYS A 461 -17.46 18.03 30.23
C CYS A 461 -17.37 19.41 29.58
N HIS A 462 -18.42 19.83 28.88
CA HIS A 462 -18.39 21.06 28.10
C HIS A 462 -17.95 22.30 28.89
N HIS A 463 -18.39 22.44 30.14
CA HIS A 463 -17.99 23.54 31.01
C HIS A 463 -16.54 23.47 31.52
N CYS A 464 -15.88 22.33 31.32
CA CYS A 464 -14.49 22.09 31.72
C CYS A 464 -13.49 22.22 30.57
N LEU A 465 -13.96 22.22 29.32
CA LEU A 465 -13.09 22.29 28.15
C LEU A 465 -12.52 23.70 27.99
N ASP A 466 -11.20 23.80 27.87
CA ASP A 466 -10.60 25.04 27.39
C ASP A 466 -10.74 25.16 25.84
N VAL A 467 -10.46 26.36 25.33
CA VAL A 467 -10.61 26.69 23.90
C VAL A 467 -9.78 25.77 23.00
N VAL A 468 -8.60 25.36 23.46
CA VAL A 468 -7.70 24.50 22.69
C VAL A 468 -8.25 23.08 22.64
N GLN A 469 -8.67 22.55 23.79
CA GLN A 469 -9.27 21.22 23.89
C GLN A 469 -10.56 21.14 23.05
N ALA A 470 -11.44 22.13 23.18
CA ALA A 470 -12.68 22.17 22.40
C ALA A 470 -12.39 22.17 20.89
N ARG A 471 -11.40 22.93 20.43
CA ARG A 471 -10.97 22.93 19.02
C ARG A 471 -10.47 21.57 18.57
N VAL A 472 -9.60 20.92 19.35
CA VAL A 472 -9.06 19.58 19.03
C VAL A 472 -10.19 18.54 18.92
N LEU A 473 -11.19 18.59 19.80
CA LEU A 473 -12.34 17.69 19.73
C LEU A 473 -13.23 17.99 18.52
N LYS A 474 -13.41 19.26 18.16
CA LYS A 474 -14.15 19.67 16.94
C LYS A 474 -13.45 19.16 15.68
N GLU A 475 -12.13 19.22 15.61
CA GLU A 475 -11.36 18.65 14.50
C GLU A 475 -11.53 17.13 14.41
N ALA A 476 -11.38 16.41 15.52
CA ALA A 476 -11.59 14.97 15.58
C ALA A 476 -13.04 14.57 15.19
N PHE A 477 -14.01 15.39 15.55
CA PHE A 477 -15.40 15.23 15.13
C PHE A 477 -15.54 15.34 13.61
N LEU A 478 -14.96 16.37 13.00
CA LEU A 478 -14.99 16.56 11.56
C LEU A 478 -14.27 15.45 10.80
N GLU A 479 -13.11 15.01 11.29
CA GLU A 479 -12.36 13.86 10.71
C GLU A 479 -13.22 12.60 10.67
N HIS A 480 -13.99 12.32 11.74
CA HIS A 480 -14.87 11.15 11.76
C HIS A 480 -15.88 11.16 10.61
N PHE A 481 -16.47 12.30 10.27
CA PHE A 481 -17.42 12.41 9.16
C PHE A 481 -16.77 12.50 7.79
N ARG A 482 -15.50 12.92 7.72
CA ARG A 482 -14.74 13.09 6.48
C ARG A 482 -13.86 11.90 6.12
N LYS A 483 -13.77 10.90 7.01
CA LYS A 483 -12.84 9.76 6.86
C LYS A 483 -13.10 8.90 5.63
N MET A 484 -14.30 8.95 5.06
CA MET A 484 -14.71 8.12 3.92
C MET A 484 -14.33 6.64 4.12
N GLU A 485 -13.45 6.10 3.28
CA GLU A 485 -12.97 4.71 3.37
C GLU A 485 -11.76 4.52 4.32
N PHE A 486 -11.35 5.56 5.05
CA PHE A 486 -10.37 5.41 6.12
C PHE A 486 -11.03 4.92 7.41
N VAL A 487 -10.35 4.04 8.13
CA VAL A 487 -10.72 3.62 9.48
C VAL A 487 -9.73 4.17 10.49
N ARG A 488 -10.23 4.58 11.66
CA ARG A 488 -9.36 5.10 12.72
C ARG A 488 -8.58 3.95 13.36
N VAL A 489 -7.27 4.12 13.46
CA VAL A 489 -6.34 3.17 14.08
C VAL A 489 -5.88 3.67 15.45
N VAL A 490 -5.63 4.99 15.58
CA VAL A 490 -5.29 5.63 16.86
C VAL A 490 -6.17 6.86 17.06
N PRO A 491 -6.82 6.99 18.20
CA PRO A 491 -6.97 5.98 19.24
C PRO A 491 -7.80 4.78 18.75
N ALA A 492 -7.35 3.58 19.12
CA ALA A 492 -8.06 2.37 18.74
C ALA A 492 -9.33 2.20 19.56
N HIS A 493 -10.32 1.52 18.98
CA HIS A 493 -11.61 1.31 19.63
C HIS A 493 -11.52 0.49 20.92
N ASN A 494 -10.64 -0.51 20.94
CA ASN A 494 -10.52 -1.47 22.04
C ASN A 494 -9.30 -1.23 22.96
N HIS A 495 -8.48 -0.21 22.70
CA HIS A 495 -7.36 0.07 23.59
C HIS A 495 -7.88 0.80 24.83
N SER A 496 -7.92 0.07 25.92
CA SER A 496 -8.05 0.66 27.26
C SER A 496 -7.07 1.82 27.39
N VAL A 497 -7.55 2.91 27.97
CA VAL A 497 -6.76 4.07 28.37
C VAL A 497 -5.65 3.56 29.31
N GLY A 498 -4.49 3.21 28.75
CA GLY A 498 -3.38 2.63 29.52
C GLY A 498 -2.51 3.74 30.11
N PRO A 499 -1.86 3.50 31.26
CA PRO A 499 -1.01 4.49 31.94
C PRO A 499 0.24 4.88 31.13
N LYS A 500 0.54 4.19 30.02
CA LYS A 500 1.67 4.50 29.11
C LYS A 500 1.34 5.55 28.08
N LEU A 501 0.05 5.93 27.90
CA LEU A 501 -0.36 6.94 26.95
C LEU A 501 -0.17 8.35 27.53
N THR A 502 0.12 9.32 26.68
CA THR A 502 0.10 10.74 27.05
C THR A 502 -1.29 11.14 27.54
N ARG A 503 -1.39 12.18 28.40
CA ARG A 503 -2.68 12.67 28.88
C ARG A 503 -3.60 13.07 27.71
N ALA A 504 -3.05 13.65 26.66
CA ALA A 504 -3.81 14.04 25.48
C ALA A 504 -4.43 12.84 24.76
N ASN A 505 -3.67 11.75 24.62
CA ASN A 505 -4.16 10.51 24.02
C ASN A 505 -5.19 9.80 24.91
N GLN A 506 -5.01 9.84 26.23
CA GLN A 506 -6.01 9.29 27.17
C GLN A 506 -7.35 10.03 27.04
N LEU A 507 -7.34 11.37 27.02
CA LEU A 507 -8.53 12.19 26.85
C LEU A 507 -9.20 11.94 25.48
N MET A 508 -8.41 11.86 24.41
CA MET A 508 -8.93 11.57 23.07
C MET A 508 -9.55 10.16 23.00
N GLY A 509 -8.93 9.15 23.59
CA GLY A 509 -9.47 7.80 23.69
C GLY A 509 -10.80 7.75 24.44
N LEU A 510 -10.87 8.40 25.62
CA LEU A 510 -12.09 8.52 26.40
C LEU A 510 -13.20 9.28 25.65
N TRP A 511 -12.85 10.35 24.95
CA TRP A 511 -13.81 11.10 24.15
C TRP A 511 -14.45 10.23 23.05
N TYR A 512 -13.64 9.47 22.29
CA TYR A 512 -14.17 8.54 21.30
C TYR A 512 -15.00 7.42 21.93
N GLN A 513 -14.62 6.93 23.11
CA GLN A 513 -15.40 5.95 23.85
C GLN A 513 -16.76 6.52 24.25
N GLY A 514 -16.79 7.75 24.77
CA GLY A 514 -18.04 8.46 25.09
C GLY A 514 -18.92 8.70 23.86
N LYS A 515 -18.31 9.05 22.71
CA LYS A 515 -19.04 9.17 21.44
C LYS A 515 -19.62 7.84 20.98
N CYS A 516 -18.88 6.73 21.10
CA CYS A 516 -19.33 5.39 20.77
C CYS A 516 -20.53 4.96 21.67
N GLN A 517 -20.51 5.29 22.97
CA GLN A 517 -21.62 5.03 23.87
C GLN A 517 -22.89 5.78 23.48
N LEU A 518 -22.75 7.02 22.99
CA LEU A 518 -23.87 7.85 22.54
C LEU A 518 -24.43 7.40 21.19
N ALA A 519 -23.58 6.92 20.28
CA ALA A 519 -23.97 6.54 18.92
C ALA A 519 -23.04 5.47 18.34
N PRO A 520 -23.55 4.26 18.01
CA PRO A 520 -22.75 3.11 17.58
C PRO A 520 -21.87 3.35 16.36
N HIS A 521 -22.24 4.25 15.44
CA HIS A 521 -21.40 4.54 14.25
C HIS A 521 -20.03 5.16 14.61
N TRP A 522 -19.87 5.69 15.83
CA TRP A 522 -18.59 6.17 16.32
C TRP A 522 -17.64 5.04 16.77
N CYS A 523 -18.16 3.84 16.93
CA CYS A 523 -17.41 2.67 17.33
C CYS A 523 -16.61 2.06 16.15
N LEU A 524 -16.89 2.48 14.92
CA LEU A 524 -16.30 1.95 13.67
C LEU A 524 -15.13 2.80 13.18
#